data_868fff68b1f9ca9e5ece4131e170259d
#
_entry.id   868fff68b1f9ca9e5ece4131e170259d
#
_cell.length_a   1.000
_cell.length_b   1.000
_cell.length_c   1.000
_cell.angle_alpha   90.00
_cell.angle_beta   90.00
_cell.angle_gamma   90.00
#
_symmetry.space_group_name_H-M   'P 1'
#
loop_
_entity.id
_entity.type
_entity.pdbx_description
1 polymer ?
#
loop_
_entity_poly.entity_id
_entity_poly.type
_entity_poly.pdbx_seq_one_letter_code
_entity_poly.pdbx_strand_id
1 'polypeptide(L)'
;MIKFRRKLFMEQNMFCFQCEQTAGCTGCTGAKGVCGKTADTARLQDELTGALIGLSHAADENTPLAETTWKLMVEGLFATLTNVSFDDKAIAEITDRIHQEKARLRPDCGGCASPCGHNDDYDMKLLWNAQEDIRSLKSLILFGILSLIHI
;
A
#
# COMPACT_ATOMS: atom_id res chain seq x y z
N MET A 1 -10.52 -41.49 8.64
CA MET A 1 -9.71 -40.77 9.66
C MET A 1 -8.72 -39.89 8.91
N ILE A 2 -9.15 -38.69 8.51
CA ILE A 2 -8.35 -37.76 7.68
C ILE A 2 -7.67 -36.81 8.68
N LYS A 3 -6.36 -36.99 8.86
CA LYS A 3 -5.53 -36.05 9.62
C LYS A 3 -5.41 -34.75 8.84
N PHE A 4 -6.16 -33.73 9.23
CA PHE A 4 -5.95 -32.35 8.86
C PHE A 4 -4.54 -31.97 9.34
N ARG A 5 -3.59 -31.95 8.42
CA ARG A 5 -2.29 -31.30 8.64
C ARG A 5 -2.56 -29.80 8.82
N ARG A 6 -2.61 -29.34 10.06
CA ARG A 6 -2.40 -27.94 10.36
C ARG A 6 -1.04 -27.55 9.76
N LYS A 7 -1.10 -26.89 8.59
CA LYS A 7 0.05 -26.18 8.05
C LYS A 7 0.45 -25.20 9.14
N LEU A 8 1.61 -25.41 9.77
CA LEU A 8 2.23 -24.37 10.60
C LEU A 8 2.28 -23.13 9.71
N PHE A 9 1.51 -22.13 10.07
CA PHE A 9 1.76 -20.77 9.64
C PHE A 9 3.15 -20.44 10.20
N MET A 10 4.14 -20.45 9.34
CA MET A 10 5.41 -19.80 9.64
C MET A 10 5.02 -18.37 10.03
N GLU A 11 5.35 -17.95 11.24
CA GLU A 11 5.26 -16.56 11.66
C GLU A 11 5.93 -15.75 10.56
N GLN A 12 5.13 -15.10 9.73
CA GLN A 12 5.67 -14.19 8.72
C GLN A 12 6.18 -13.00 9.51
N ASN A 13 7.50 -12.94 9.67
CA ASN A 13 8.14 -11.76 10.21
C ASN A 13 7.65 -10.57 9.41
N MET A 14 7.12 -9.57 10.09
CA MET A 14 6.68 -8.36 9.44
C MET A 14 7.87 -7.65 8.78
N PHE A 15 7.58 -6.90 7.74
CA PHE A 15 8.50 -5.88 7.27
C PHE A 15 7.76 -4.54 7.22
N CYS A 16 8.31 -3.52 7.86
CA CYS A 16 7.78 -2.16 7.80
C CYS A 16 8.93 -1.17 7.85
N PHE A 17 8.96 -0.25 6.88
CA PHE A 17 9.99 0.79 6.75
C PHE A 17 9.36 2.19 6.62
N GLN A 18 8.22 2.41 7.27
CA GLN A 18 7.41 3.62 7.06
C GLN A 18 7.76 4.80 7.97
N CYS A 19 8.64 4.65 8.95
CA CYS A 19 8.99 5.74 9.85
C CYS A 19 10.45 5.68 10.32
N GLU A 20 10.92 6.78 10.90
CA GLU A 20 12.27 6.91 11.43
C GLU A 20 12.53 6.05 12.68
N GLN A 21 11.47 5.57 13.35
CA GLN A 21 11.57 4.75 14.56
C GLN A 21 11.80 3.26 14.27
N THR A 22 12.36 2.94 13.13
CA THR A 22 12.69 1.56 12.80
C THR A 22 13.95 1.12 13.53
N ALA A 23 13.89 -0.06 14.15
CA ALA A 23 15.03 -0.60 14.91
C ALA A 23 16.28 -0.70 14.03
N GLY A 24 17.35 0.01 14.41
CA GLY A 24 18.64 -0.03 13.71
C GLY A 24 18.63 0.52 12.28
N CYS A 25 17.66 1.34 11.91
CA CYS A 25 17.49 1.90 10.56
C CYS A 25 17.34 0.86 9.45
N THR A 26 16.96 -0.37 9.79
CA THR A 26 16.81 -1.50 8.85
C THR A 26 15.35 -1.88 8.58
N GLY A 27 14.41 -1.19 9.17
CA GLY A 27 13.01 -1.55 9.17
C GLY A 27 12.61 -2.45 10.36
N CYS A 28 11.30 -2.56 10.60
CA CYS A 28 10.78 -3.48 11.62
C CYS A 28 10.56 -4.85 10.98
N THR A 29 11.31 -5.85 11.47
CA THR A 29 11.29 -7.23 10.94
C THR A 29 10.91 -8.27 11.99
N GLY A 30 10.53 -7.84 13.19
CA GLY A 30 10.17 -8.71 14.32
C GLY A 30 8.70 -9.17 14.28
N ALA A 31 8.19 -9.58 15.44
CA ALA A 31 6.78 -9.95 15.60
C ALA A 31 5.84 -8.73 15.57
N LYS A 32 6.34 -7.54 15.94
CA LYS A 32 5.62 -6.26 15.92
C LYS A 32 6.57 -5.13 15.57
N GLY A 33 6.03 -4.05 15.02
CA GLY A 33 6.74 -2.79 14.85
C GLY A 33 7.06 -2.13 16.20
N VAL A 34 8.05 -1.23 16.20
CA VAL A 34 8.40 -0.41 17.39
C VAL A 34 7.18 0.40 17.88
N CYS A 35 6.32 0.84 16.96
CA CYS A 35 5.07 1.54 17.27
C CYS A 35 3.92 0.63 17.73
N GLY A 36 4.15 -0.67 17.82
CA GLY A 36 3.12 -1.66 18.17
C GLY A 36 2.34 -2.23 16.98
N LYS A 37 2.58 -1.76 15.75
CA LYS A 37 1.93 -2.24 14.54
C LYS A 37 2.13 -3.76 14.39
N THR A 38 1.06 -4.46 14.01
CA THR A 38 1.12 -5.91 13.72
C THR A 38 1.63 -6.17 12.29
N ALA A 39 2.01 -7.41 12.02
CA ALA A 39 2.40 -7.82 10.67
C ALA A 39 1.22 -7.70 9.67
N ASP A 40 0.00 -8.02 10.11
CA ASP A 40 -1.20 -7.90 9.27
C ASP A 40 -1.50 -6.45 8.93
N THR A 41 -1.45 -5.55 9.90
CA THR A 41 -1.62 -4.11 9.66
C THR A 41 -0.55 -3.57 8.71
N ALA A 42 0.72 -3.98 8.87
CA ALA A 42 1.80 -3.56 7.97
C ALA A 42 1.54 -4.03 6.52
N ARG A 43 1.10 -5.28 6.34
CA ARG A 43 0.74 -5.84 5.04
C ARG A 43 -0.43 -5.10 4.39
N LEU A 44 -1.50 -4.83 5.14
CA LEU A 44 -2.66 -4.09 4.63
C LEU A 44 -2.31 -2.65 4.24
N GLN A 45 -1.41 -2.00 4.96
CA GLN A 45 -0.94 -0.66 4.59
C GLN A 45 -0.05 -0.68 3.34
N ASP A 46 0.74 -1.73 3.14
CA ASP A 46 1.49 -1.92 1.89
C ASP A 46 0.53 -2.17 0.72
N GLU A 47 -0.51 -3.00 0.90
CA GLU A 47 -1.56 -3.23 -0.08
C GLU A 47 -2.32 -1.93 -0.42
N LEU A 48 -2.69 -1.15 0.58
CA LEU A 48 -3.31 0.17 0.38
C LEU A 48 -2.40 1.12 -0.41
N THR A 49 -1.10 1.17 -0.08
CA THR A 49 -0.13 1.99 -0.82
C THR A 49 -0.03 1.53 -2.27
N GLY A 50 0.03 0.23 -2.51
CA GLY A 50 0.03 -0.35 -3.85
C GLY A 50 -1.23 -0.01 -4.65
N ALA A 51 -2.41 -0.06 -4.01
CA ALA A 51 -3.68 0.31 -4.61
C ALA A 51 -3.74 1.80 -4.98
N LEU A 52 -3.21 2.69 -4.14
CA LEU A 52 -3.10 4.13 -4.41
C LEU A 52 -2.20 4.41 -5.62
N ILE A 53 -1.07 3.72 -5.73
CA ILE A 53 -0.20 3.81 -6.92
C ILE A 53 -0.94 3.30 -8.15
N GLY A 54 -1.66 2.18 -8.06
CA GLY A 54 -2.50 1.65 -9.12
C GLY A 54 -3.61 2.63 -9.54
N LEU A 55 -4.24 3.31 -8.59
CA LEU A 55 -5.23 4.34 -8.87
C LEU A 55 -4.61 5.54 -9.62
N SER A 56 -3.43 5.98 -9.22
CA SER A 56 -2.72 7.06 -9.91
C SER A 56 -2.37 6.70 -11.36
N HIS A 57 -2.02 5.45 -11.62
CA HIS A 57 -1.80 4.96 -12.98
C HIS A 57 -3.10 4.81 -13.80
N ALA A 58 -4.23 4.61 -13.13
CA ALA A 58 -5.53 4.57 -13.80
C ALA A 58 -6.05 5.96 -14.19
N ALA A 59 -5.54 7.00 -13.56
CA ALA A 59 -5.84 8.38 -13.91
C ALA A 59 -5.24 8.74 -15.29
N ASP A 60 -6.06 9.34 -16.16
CA ASP A 60 -5.58 9.91 -17.43
C ASP A 60 -5.06 11.31 -17.17
N GLU A 61 -3.85 11.61 -17.66
CA GLU A 61 -3.23 12.95 -17.55
C GLU A 61 -4.08 14.06 -18.18
N ASN A 62 -4.92 13.72 -19.15
CA ASN A 62 -5.77 14.66 -19.88
C ASN A 62 -7.17 14.84 -19.28
N THR A 63 -7.54 14.01 -18.32
CA THR A 63 -8.88 14.05 -17.71
C THR A 63 -8.80 14.52 -16.26
N PRO A 64 -9.40 15.66 -15.90
CA PRO A 64 -9.41 16.10 -14.51
C PRO A 64 -10.08 15.08 -13.62
N LEU A 65 -9.41 14.71 -12.53
CA LEU A 65 -9.97 13.83 -11.52
C LEU A 65 -11.09 14.53 -10.75
N ALA A 66 -12.14 13.79 -10.42
CA ALA A 66 -13.20 14.28 -9.57
C ALA A 66 -12.68 14.61 -8.17
N GLU A 67 -13.29 15.58 -7.50
CA GLU A 67 -12.94 15.96 -6.12
C GLU A 67 -13.04 14.76 -5.16
N THR A 68 -14.01 13.87 -5.39
CA THR A 68 -14.18 12.64 -4.60
C THR A 68 -13.00 11.69 -4.73
N THR A 69 -12.39 11.61 -5.91
CA THR A 69 -11.17 10.80 -6.16
C THR A 69 -9.99 11.38 -5.38
N TRP A 70 -9.79 12.70 -5.43
CA TRP A 70 -8.75 13.37 -4.66
C TRP A 70 -8.92 13.17 -3.16
N LYS A 71 -10.14 13.32 -2.65
CA LYS A 71 -10.44 13.06 -1.24
C LYS A 71 -10.11 11.62 -0.84
N LEU A 72 -10.46 10.66 -1.68
CA LEU A 72 -10.16 9.26 -1.44
C LEU A 72 -8.64 8.97 -1.43
N MET A 73 -7.89 9.59 -2.35
CA MET A 73 -6.43 9.47 -2.36
C MET A 73 -5.81 10.04 -1.08
N VAL A 74 -6.25 11.21 -0.64
CA VAL A 74 -5.76 11.82 0.61
C VAL A 74 -6.14 10.97 1.83
N GLU A 75 -7.37 10.46 1.89
CA GLU A 75 -7.83 9.57 2.96
C GLU A 75 -6.98 8.28 3.01
N GLY A 76 -6.71 7.67 1.85
CA GLY A 76 -5.88 6.49 1.76
C GLY A 76 -4.44 6.74 2.20
N LEU A 77 -3.82 7.83 1.73
CA LEU A 77 -2.47 8.22 2.16
C LEU A 77 -2.42 8.48 3.68
N PHE A 78 -3.42 9.15 4.22
CA PHE A 78 -3.50 9.41 5.66
C PHE A 78 -3.60 8.11 6.47
N ALA A 79 -4.36 7.12 6.00
CA ALA A 79 -4.50 5.82 6.65
C ALA A 79 -3.20 4.99 6.65
N THR A 80 -2.22 5.31 5.79
CA THR A 80 -0.91 4.65 5.80
C THR A 80 0.03 5.20 6.88
N LEU A 81 -0.29 6.35 7.50
CA LEU A 81 0.56 6.95 8.54
C LEU A 81 0.63 6.06 9.77
N THR A 82 1.82 5.94 10.34
CA THR A 82 2.17 4.94 11.37
C THR A 82 1.34 5.03 12.65
N ASN A 83 0.87 6.22 13.02
CA ASN A 83 0.21 6.45 14.32
C ASN A 83 -1.30 6.71 14.19
N VAL A 84 -1.89 6.52 13.02
CA VAL A 84 -3.24 7.01 12.75
C VAL A 84 -4.25 5.90 12.61
N SER A 85 -3.89 4.75 12.05
CA SER A 85 -4.84 3.66 11.87
C SER A 85 -4.15 2.30 12.00
N PHE A 86 -4.42 1.62 13.11
CA PHE A 86 -4.16 0.19 13.29
C PHE A 86 -5.47 -0.61 13.22
N ASP A 87 -6.50 -0.03 12.59
CA ASP A 87 -7.75 -0.71 12.32
C ASP A 87 -7.67 -1.38 10.94
N ASP A 88 -7.38 -2.66 10.96
CA ASP A 88 -7.22 -3.49 9.76
C ASP A 88 -8.48 -3.48 8.89
N LYS A 89 -9.67 -3.41 9.52
CA LYS A 89 -10.93 -3.38 8.80
C LYS A 89 -11.11 -2.05 8.05
N ALA A 90 -10.83 -0.94 8.70
CA ALA A 90 -10.89 0.38 8.07
C ALA A 90 -9.90 0.50 6.91
N ILE A 91 -8.69 -0.06 7.04
CA ILE A 91 -7.70 -0.07 5.96
C ILE A 91 -8.22 -0.88 4.76
N ALA A 92 -8.78 -2.07 5.01
CA ALA A 92 -9.35 -2.91 3.96
C ALA A 92 -10.52 -2.21 3.24
N GLU A 93 -11.43 -1.57 3.98
CA GLU A 93 -12.56 -0.82 3.42
C GLU A 93 -12.11 0.35 2.52
N ILE A 94 -11.06 1.07 2.91
CA ILE A 94 -10.47 2.14 2.07
C ILE A 94 -9.86 1.53 0.80
N THR A 95 -9.13 0.41 0.93
CA THR A 95 -8.54 -0.29 -0.22
C THR A 95 -9.62 -0.74 -1.22
N ASP A 96 -10.73 -1.29 -0.74
CA ASP A 96 -11.87 -1.68 -1.58
C ASP A 96 -12.48 -0.48 -2.31
N ARG A 97 -12.64 0.65 -1.64
CA ARG A 97 -13.13 1.90 -2.26
C ARG A 97 -12.17 2.39 -3.35
N ILE A 98 -10.87 2.28 -3.14
CA ILE A 98 -9.85 2.63 -4.14
C ILE A 98 -9.95 1.72 -5.36
N HIS A 99 -10.15 0.41 -5.16
CA HIS A 99 -10.35 -0.52 -6.27
C HIS A 99 -11.61 -0.22 -7.08
N GLN A 100 -12.71 0.13 -6.40
CA GLN A 100 -13.95 0.55 -7.07
C GLN A 100 -13.74 1.82 -7.88
N GLU A 101 -13.05 2.81 -7.34
CA GLU A 101 -12.75 4.07 -8.04
C GLU A 101 -11.82 3.84 -9.23
N LYS A 102 -10.81 2.98 -9.08
CA LYS A 102 -9.93 2.55 -10.16
C LYS A 102 -10.71 1.91 -11.32
N ALA A 103 -11.63 1.02 -11.00
CA ALA A 103 -12.51 0.39 -12.00
C ALA A 103 -13.43 1.41 -12.68
N ARG A 104 -13.91 2.44 -11.95
CA ARG A 104 -14.73 3.52 -12.51
C ARG A 104 -13.95 4.40 -13.49
N LEU A 105 -12.69 4.68 -13.20
CA LEU A 105 -11.84 5.50 -14.09
C LEU A 105 -11.47 4.77 -15.37
N ARG A 106 -11.36 3.45 -15.32
CA ARG A 106 -11.04 2.60 -16.49
C ARG A 106 -11.98 1.40 -16.61
N PRO A 107 -13.25 1.63 -16.99
CA PRO A 107 -14.24 0.54 -17.08
C PRO A 107 -13.91 -0.50 -18.15
N ASP A 108 -13.11 -0.16 -19.17
CA ASP A 108 -12.81 -1.03 -20.29
C ASP A 108 -11.32 -0.98 -20.70
N CYS A 109 -10.55 -1.92 -20.22
CA CYS A 109 -9.43 -2.46 -20.99
C CYS A 109 -9.92 -3.58 -21.93
N GLY A 110 -11.10 -3.42 -22.55
CA GLY A 110 -11.80 -4.40 -23.37
C GLY A 110 -11.12 -4.71 -24.72
N GLY A 111 -9.88 -4.28 -24.93
CA GLY A 111 -9.16 -4.52 -26.19
C GLY A 111 -7.72 -4.98 -26.04
N CYS A 112 -7.21 -5.12 -24.84
CA CYS A 112 -5.84 -5.61 -24.66
C CYS A 112 -5.85 -7.14 -24.57
N ALA A 113 -5.31 -7.80 -25.58
CA ALA A 113 -5.05 -9.25 -25.59
C ALA A 113 -3.94 -9.66 -24.58
N SER A 114 -3.39 -8.74 -23.86
CA SER A 114 -2.47 -8.92 -22.73
C SER A 114 -3.06 -8.26 -21.49
N PRO A 115 -2.88 -8.81 -20.26
CA PRO A 115 -3.16 -8.08 -19.05
C PRO A 115 -2.34 -6.80 -19.08
N CYS A 116 -2.98 -5.69 -19.42
CA CYS A 116 -2.33 -4.42 -19.36
C CYS A 116 -2.14 -4.09 -17.87
N GLY A 117 -0.88 -4.12 -17.42
CA GLY A 117 -0.48 -3.85 -16.04
C GLY A 117 -0.83 -2.45 -15.52
N HIS A 118 -1.68 -1.71 -16.24
CA HIS A 118 -2.19 -0.40 -15.84
C HIS A 118 -3.31 -0.48 -14.79
N ASN A 119 -3.89 -1.66 -14.55
CA ASN A 119 -4.92 -1.86 -13.54
C ASN A 119 -4.42 -2.61 -12.30
N ASP A 120 -3.18 -3.09 -12.33
CA ASP A 120 -2.62 -3.82 -11.21
C ASP A 120 -2.14 -2.87 -10.13
N ASP A 121 -2.30 -3.29 -8.89
CA ASP A 121 -1.72 -2.61 -7.75
C ASP A 121 -0.19 -2.76 -7.80
N TYR A 122 0.52 -1.76 -7.29
CA TYR A 122 1.96 -1.85 -7.19
C TYR A 122 2.35 -2.80 -6.05
N ASP A 123 3.13 -3.82 -6.35
CA ASP A 123 3.66 -4.70 -5.30
C ASP A 123 4.80 -3.98 -4.55
N MET A 124 4.53 -3.58 -3.31
CA MET A 124 5.50 -2.90 -2.44
C MET A 124 6.75 -3.73 -2.19
N LYS A 125 6.72 -5.05 -2.37
CA LYS A 125 7.91 -5.90 -2.31
C LYS A 125 8.94 -5.55 -3.38
N LEU A 126 8.49 -5.05 -4.54
CA LEU A 126 9.39 -4.56 -5.59
C LEU A 126 10.20 -3.33 -5.12
N LEU A 127 9.60 -2.49 -4.28
CA LEU A 127 10.30 -1.38 -3.66
C LEU A 127 11.29 -1.87 -2.59
N TRP A 128 10.83 -2.71 -1.69
CA TRP A 128 11.64 -3.17 -0.56
C TRP A 128 12.83 -4.04 -0.99
N ASN A 129 12.69 -4.78 -2.09
CA ASN A 129 13.75 -5.62 -2.67
C ASN A 129 14.57 -4.90 -3.75
N ALA A 130 14.33 -3.62 -4.02
CA ALA A 130 15.12 -2.84 -4.96
C ALA A 130 16.55 -2.58 -4.43
N GLN A 131 17.45 -2.22 -5.34
CA GLN A 131 18.77 -1.75 -4.96
C GLN A 131 18.67 -0.57 -3.98
N GLU A 132 19.62 -0.46 -3.09
CA GLU A 132 19.59 0.49 -1.96
C GLU A 132 19.33 1.93 -2.39
N ASP A 133 20.02 2.40 -3.42
CA ASP A 133 19.83 3.76 -3.95
C ASP A 133 18.41 3.98 -4.48
N ILE A 134 17.89 3.02 -5.25
CA ILE A 134 16.53 3.09 -5.82
C ILE A 134 15.49 3.03 -4.70
N ARG A 135 15.67 2.15 -3.73
CA ARG A 135 14.78 2.04 -2.56
C ARG A 135 14.77 3.35 -1.78
N SER A 136 15.95 3.93 -1.53
CA SER A 136 16.08 5.18 -0.78
C SER A 136 15.40 6.34 -1.49
N LEU A 137 15.61 6.50 -2.80
CA LEU A 137 14.97 7.57 -3.59
C LEU A 137 13.45 7.41 -3.65
N LYS A 138 12.94 6.22 -3.90
CA LYS A 138 11.49 5.96 -3.94
C LYS A 138 10.85 6.16 -2.56
N SER A 139 11.52 5.74 -1.49
CA SER A 139 11.06 5.97 -0.12
C SER A 139 11.02 7.45 0.22
N LEU A 140 12.00 8.23 -0.23
CA LEU A 140 12.02 9.68 -0.04
C LEU A 140 10.82 10.36 -0.72
N ILE A 141 10.47 9.93 -1.93
CA ILE A 141 9.28 10.43 -2.65
C ILE A 141 8.02 10.09 -1.87
N LEU A 142 7.86 8.84 -1.42
CA LEU A 142 6.70 8.41 -0.65
C LEU A 142 6.56 9.21 0.65
N PHE A 143 7.63 9.37 1.41
CA PHE A 143 7.62 10.16 2.65
C PHE A 143 7.36 11.64 2.38
N GLY A 144 7.86 12.19 1.26
CA GLY A 144 7.56 13.55 0.82
C GLY A 144 6.06 13.75 0.57
N ILE A 145 5.41 12.82 -0.11
CA ILE A 145 3.96 12.85 -0.36
C ILE A 145 3.20 12.77 0.98
N LEU A 146 3.57 11.85 1.86
CA LEU A 146 2.93 11.71 3.17
C LEU A 146 3.09 12.97 4.02
N SER A 147 4.22 13.66 3.95
CA SER A 147 4.44 14.90 4.71
C SER A 147 3.59 16.08 4.21
N LEU A 148 3.21 16.11 2.93
CA LEU A 148 2.32 17.14 2.36
C LEU A 148 0.91 17.09 2.97
N ILE A 149 0.46 15.93 3.47
CA ILE A 149 -0.85 15.79 4.11
C ILE A 149 -0.92 16.62 5.41
N HIS A 150 0.22 16.85 6.06
CA HIS A 150 0.30 17.64 7.29
C HIS A 150 0.37 19.16 7.05
N ILE A 151 0.56 19.59 5.83
CA ILE A 151 0.64 21.01 5.47
C ILE A 151 -0.73 21.53 5.05
#